data_c4d2c0e3dd7174854eb8196aae5669bf
#
_entry.id   c4d2c0e3dd7174854eb8196aae5669bf
#
_cell.length_a   1.000
_cell.length_b   1.000
_cell.length_c   1.000
_cell.angle_alpha   90.00
_cell.angle_beta   90.00
_cell.angle_gamma   90.00
#
_symmetry.space_group_name_H-M   'P 1'
#
loop_
_entity.id
_entity.type
_entity.pdbx_description
1 polymer ?
#
loop_
_entity_poly.entity_id
_entity_poly.type
_entity_poly.pdbx_seq_one_letter_code
_entity_poly.pdbx_strand_id
1 'polypeptide(L)'
;PKVGNLSLNTGFSGDGQLDIQAVKRFEPVYPSEAISQLIEGYVVLEFTISEKGVVSDVLVLEAEPKGVFESEAVAAIKKWVFTPKKIAGKAVDSRARQRVEFGFVDG
;
A
#
# COMPACT_ATOMS: atom_id res chain seq x y z
N PRO A 1 -8.11 -21.15 -9.56
CA PRO A 1 -7.83 -19.71 -9.57
C PRO A 1 -6.37 -19.42 -9.32
N LYS A 2 -5.89 -18.39 -9.94
CA LYS A 2 -4.52 -17.96 -9.77
C LYS A 2 -4.49 -16.70 -8.91
N VAL A 3 -3.49 -16.63 -8.05
CA VAL A 3 -3.19 -15.38 -7.38
C VAL A 3 -2.63 -14.44 -8.43
N GLY A 4 -3.21 -13.31 -8.59
CA GLY A 4 -2.67 -12.46 -9.64
C GLY A 4 -3.17 -11.06 -9.68
N ASN A 5 -4.07 -10.69 -8.86
CA ASN A 5 -4.60 -9.36 -8.99
C ASN A 5 -4.49 -8.61 -7.68
N LEU A 6 -3.34 -7.99 -7.51
CA LEU A 6 -3.14 -7.08 -6.41
C LEU A 6 -3.34 -5.67 -6.95
N SER A 7 -4.55 -5.18 -6.80
CA SER A 7 -4.89 -3.86 -7.28
C SER A 7 -4.33 -2.82 -6.30
N LEU A 8 -3.46 -1.96 -6.80
CA LEU A 8 -2.79 -0.98 -5.97
C LEU A 8 -3.23 0.41 -6.37
N ASN A 9 -4.11 0.98 -5.57
CA ASN A 9 -4.61 2.32 -5.79
C ASN A 9 -4.01 3.25 -4.76
N THR A 10 -3.23 4.22 -5.22
CA THR A 10 -2.63 5.20 -4.33
C THR A 10 -3.64 6.28 -4.02
N GLY A 11 -3.93 6.44 -2.73
CA GLY A 11 -4.75 7.53 -2.26
C GLY A 11 -3.88 8.62 -1.67
N PHE A 12 -4.46 9.79 -1.54
CA PHE A 12 -3.74 10.93 -1.02
C PHE A 12 -4.44 11.45 0.21
N SER A 13 -3.66 11.83 1.20
CA SER A 13 -4.21 12.49 2.37
C SER A 13 -4.18 13.99 2.14
N GLY A 14 -5.10 14.68 2.74
CA GLY A 14 -5.07 16.13 2.76
C GLY A 14 -5.52 16.76 1.45
N ASP A 15 -4.61 17.35 0.74
CA ASP A 15 -4.89 18.27 -0.34
C ASP A 15 -5.01 17.64 -1.72
N GLY A 16 -5.00 16.34 -1.81
CA GLY A 16 -5.14 15.67 -3.10
C GLY A 16 -3.94 15.82 -4.01
N GLN A 17 -2.76 15.83 -3.47
CA GLN A 17 -1.53 15.93 -4.25
C GLN A 17 -1.44 14.82 -5.27
N LEU A 18 -1.20 15.18 -6.52
CA LEU A 18 -1.10 14.21 -7.61
C LEU A 18 0.33 13.96 -8.04
N ASP A 19 1.29 14.63 -7.47
CA ASP A 19 2.69 14.49 -7.83
C ASP A 19 3.44 13.45 -7.00
N ILE A 20 2.78 12.83 -6.04
CA ILE A 20 3.36 11.74 -5.25
C ILE A 20 3.11 10.44 -6.00
N GLN A 21 4.18 9.78 -6.41
CA GLN A 21 4.10 8.55 -7.17
C GLN A 21 5.04 7.51 -6.60
N ALA A 22 4.59 6.26 -6.63
CA ALA A 22 5.46 5.16 -6.25
C ALA A 22 6.50 4.94 -7.34
N VAL A 23 7.76 5.05 -6.97
CA VAL A 23 8.90 4.79 -7.86
C VAL A 23 9.24 3.31 -7.86
N LYS A 24 9.21 2.70 -6.69
CA LYS A 24 9.40 1.26 -6.55
C LYS A 24 8.24 0.69 -5.77
N ARG A 25 7.67 -0.39 -6.27
CA ARG A 25 6.57 -1.10 -5.66
C ARG A 25 6.97 -2.55 -5.44
N PHE A 26 6.54 -3.10 -4.33
CA PHE A 26 6.75 -4.52 -4.01
C PHE A 26 5.41 -5.13 -3.72
N GLU A 27 5.09 -6.21 -4.42
CA GLU A 27 3.84 -6.90 -4.18
C GLU A 27 3.87 -7.57 -2.81
N PRO A 28 2.78 -7.47 -2.05
CA PRO A 28 2.71 -8.20 -0.79
C PRO A 28 2.60 -9.69 -1.05
N VAL A 29 3.07 -10.48 -0.09
CA VAL A 29 2.92 -11.93 -0.14
C VAL A 29 1.45 -12.25 0.14
N TYR A 30 0.87 -13.11 -0.66
CA TYR A 30 -0.49 -13.59 -0.42
C TYR A 30 -0.41 -14.70 0.64
N PRO A 31 -1.07 -14.54 1.80
CA PRO A 31 -0.96 -15.56 2.85
C PRO A 31 -1.42 -16.92 2.37
N SER A 32 -0.66 -17.96 2.69
CA SER A 32 -0.97 -19.31 2.19
C SER A 32 -2.31 -19.82 2.67
N GLU A 33 -2.71 -19.50 3.90
CA GLU A 33 -4.03 -19.88 4.39
C GLU A 33 -5.15 -19.21 3.62
N ALA A 34 -4.94 -17.96 3.23
CA ALA A 34 -5.93 -17.25 2.42
C ALA A 34 -6.03 -17.85 1.03
N ILE A 35 -4.91 -18.30 0.46
CA ILE A 35 -4.93 -18.98 -0.83
C ILE A 35 -5.72 -20.27 -0.73
N SER A 36 -5.44 -21.09 0.27
CA SER A 36 -6.08 -22.40 0.40
C SER A 36 -7.58 -22.29 0.66
N GLN A 37 -8.02 -21.22 1.29
CA GLN A 37 -9.43 -20.99 1.60
C GLN A 37 -10.09 -20.03 0.62
N LEU A 38 -9.38 -19.56 -0.39
CA LEU A 38 -9.85 -18.63 -1.40
C LEU A 38 -10.40 -17.34 -0.77
N ILE A 39 -9.70 -16.83 0.23
CA ILE A 39 -10.09 -15.59 0.89
C ILE A 39 -9.52 -14.42 0.13
N GLU A 40 -10.38 -13.47 -0.22
CA GLU A 40 -10.01 -12.21 -0.83
C GLU A 40 -10.30 -11.07 0.12
N GLY A 41 -9.68 -9.93 -0.11
CA GLY A 41 -9.92 -8.79 0.73
C GLY A 41 -9.03 -7.62 0.40
N TYR A 42 -8.93 -6.70 1.35
CA TYR A 42 -8.11 -5.51 1.14
C TYR A 42 -7.64 -4.94 2.48
N VAL A 43 -6.63 -4.08 2.38
CA VAL A 43 -6.11 -3.33 3.51
C VAL A 43 -5.88 -1.90 3.04
N VAL A 44 -6.33 -0.93 3.82
CA VAL A 44 -6.06 0.48 3.58
C VAL A 44 -5.02 0.94 4.60
N LEU A 45 -3.91 1.45 4.09
CA LEU A 45 -2.79 1.88 4.91
C LEU A 45 -2.59 3.38 4.79
N GLU A 46 -2.18 3.99 5.89
CA GLU A 46 -1.74 5.38 5.89
C GLU A 46 -0.30 5.41 6.40
N PHE A 47 0.53 6.24 5.81
CA PHE A 47 1.94 6.24 6.16
C PHE A 47 2.57 7.59 5.83
N THR A 48 3.76 7.80 6.37
CA THR A 48 4.56 8.97 6.08
C THR A 48 5.52 8.65 4.94
N ILE A 49 5.61 9.56 3.98
CA ILE A 49 6.64 9.55 2.95
C ILE A 49 7.62 10.63 3.31
N SER A 50 8.85 10.24 3.59
CA SER A 50 9.88 11.20 3.98
C SER A 50 10.34 12.03 2.80
N GLU A 51 11.13 13.06 3.08
CA GLU A 51 11.73 13.88 2.03
C GLU A 51 12.62 13.06 1.09
N LYS A 52 13.03 11.87 1.50
CA LYS A 52 13.80 10.96 0.66
C LYS A 52 12.94 9.91 -0.04
N GLY A 53 11.63 9.99 0.13
CA GLY A 53 10.72 9.02 -0.49
C GLY A 53 10.56 7.72 0.26
N VAL A 54 11.05 7.63 1.49
CA VAL A 54 11.03 6.41 2.28
C VAL A 54 9.76 6.37 3.15
N VAL A 55 9.16 5.18 3.26
CA VAL A 55 7.93 4.98 4.01
C VAL A 55 8.24 4.73 5.49
N SER A 56 7.47 5.38 6.36
CA SER A 56 7.54 5.16 7.81
C SER A 56 6.17 5.42 8.43
N ASP A 57 6.05 5.14 9.72
CA ASP A 57 4.83 5.42 10.49
C ASP A 57 3.57 4.86 9.83
N VAL A 58 3.61 3.57 9.53
CA VAL A 58 2.51 2.90 8.83
C VAL A 58 1.39 2.59 9.81
N LEU A 59 0.16 2.98 9.45
CA LEU A 59 -1.05 2.67 10.20
C LEU A 59 -2.01 1.90 9.31
N VAL A 60 -2.65 0.89 9.86
CA VAL A 60 -3.75 0.21 9.19
C VAL A 60 -5.03 0.96 9.52
N LEU A 61 -5.65 1.57 8.52
CA LEU A 61 -6.89 2.30 8.71
C LEU A 61 -8.10 1.37 8.60
N GLU A 62 -8.00 0.39 7.72
CA GLU A 62 -9.12 -0.49 7.43
C GLU A 62 -8.58 -1.80 6.89
N ALA A 63 -9.22 -2.90 7.23
CA ALA A 63 -8.86 -4.21 6.70
C ALA A 63 -10.10 -5.10 6.67
N GLU A 64 -10.25 -5.84 5.58
CA GLU A 64 -11.38 -6.75 5.41
C GLU A 64 -10.91 -8.00 4.66
N PRO A 65 -11.02 -9.22 5.23
CA PRO A 65 -11.36 -9.48 6.63
C PRO A 65 -10.20 -9.13 7.56
N LYS A 66 -10.53 -8.84 8.80
CA LYS A 66 -9.50 -8.49 9.78
C LYS A 66 -8.68 -9.70 10.16
N GLY A 67 -7.38 -9.46 10.39
CA GLY A 67 -6.48 -10.50 10.86
C GLY A 67 -5.90 -11.40 9.79
N VAL A 68 -6.12 -11.09 8.52
CA VAL A 68 -5.65 -11.96 7.43
C VAL A 68 -4.53 -11.31 6.64
N PHE A 69 -4.71 -10.08 6.16
CA PHE A 69 -3.79 -9.49 5.20
C PHE A 69 -2.92 -8.35 5.76
N GLU A 70 -3.21 -7.88 6.96
CA GLU A 70 -2.58 -6.66 7.48
C GLU A 70 -1.06 -6.75 7.51
N SER A 71 -0.51 -7.82 8.08
CA SER A 71 0.94 -7.90 8.24
C SER A 71 1.66 -7.96 6.90
N GLU A 72 1.09 -8.65 5.93
CA GLU A 72 1.72 -8.73 4.61
C GLU A 72 1.63 -7.41 3.86
N ALA A 73 0.51 -6.71 4.00
CA ALA A 73 0.36 -5.41 3.37
C ALA A 73 1.34 -4.40 3.98
N VAL A 74 1.46 -4.38 5.31
CA VAL A 74 2.40 -3.48 5.99
C VAL A 74 3.84 -3.81 5.60
N ALA A 75 4.20 -5.10 5.58
CA ALA A 75 5.56 -5.50 5.20
C ALA A 75 5.90 -5.06 3.79
N ALA A 76 4.95 -5.13 2.88
CA ALA A 76 5.18 -4.70 1.51
C ALA A 76 5.34 -3.19 1.40
N ILE A 77 4.41 -2.43 1.98
CA ILE A 77 4.42 -0.98 1.81
C ILE A 77 5.68 -0.34 2.40
N LYS A 78 6.24 -0.95 3.44
CA LYS A 78 7.47 -0.44 4.04
C LYS A 78 8.65 -0.48 3.09
N LYS A 79 8.58 -1.30 2.07
CA LYS A 79 9.66 -1.41 1.07
C LYS A 79 9.46 -0.48 -0.13
N TRP A 80 8.29 0.12 -0.26
CA TRP A 80 8.01 0.99 -1.38
C TRP A 80 8.83 2.27 -1.28
N VAL A 81 9.13 2.83 -2.44
CA VAL A 81 9.83 4.11 -2.53
C VAL A 81 8.96 5.04 -3.36
N PHE A 82 8.80 6.25 -2.89
CA PHE A 82 7.94 7.24 -3.53
C PHE A 82 8.72 8.46 -3.95
N THR A 83 8.15 9.21 -4.88
CA THR A 83 8.61 10.57 -5.15
C THR A 83 8.14 11.43 -3.98
N PRO A 84 9.06 12.14 -3.29
CA PRO A 84 8.63 12.95 -2.16
C PRO A 84 7.83 14.17 -2.61
N LYS A 85 6.97 14.63 -1.73
CA LYS A 85 6.24 15.88 -1.96
C LYS A 85 7.23 17.04 -1.93
N LYS A 86 6.99 18.03 -2.79
CA LYS A 86 7.84 19.23 -2.81
C LYS A 86 6.97 20.46 -2.59
N ILE A 87 7.51 21.36 -1.78
CA ILE A 87 6.90 22.68 -1.56
C ILE A 87 8.00 23.69 -1.87
N ALA A 88 7.70 24.57 -2.81
CA ALA A 88 8.65 25.59 -3.28
C ALA A 88 10.02 24.99 -3.65
N GLY A 89 9.98 23.84 -4.34
CA GLY A 89 11.18 23.16 -4.80
C GLY A 89 11.90 22.33 -3.77
N LYS A 90 11.42 22.29 -2.52
CA LYS A 90 12.04 21.52 -1.45
C LYS A 90 11.23 20.29 -1.14
N ALA A 91 11.90 19.13 -1.04
CA ALA A 91 11.26 17.90 -0.60
C ALA A 91 10.85 18.01 0.87
N VAL A 92 9.65 17.57 1.18
CA VAL A 92 9.12 17.59 2.55
C VAL A 92 8.45 16.25 2.86
N ASP A 93 8.30 15.97 4.15
CA ASP A 93 7.53 14.79 4.57
C ASP A 93 6.06 15.01 4.23
N SER A 94 5.36 13.92 3.96
CA SER A 94 3.93 13.97 3.70
C SER A 94 3.27 12.69 4.15
N ARG A 95 1.95 12.71 4.29
CA ARG A 95 1.16 11.51 4.60
C ARG A 95 0.42 11.09 3.34
N ALA A 96 0.31 9.79 3.16
CA ALA A 96 -0.39 9.24 2.01
C ALA A 96 -1.14 7.99 2.42
N ARG A 97 -2.05 7.56 1.56
CA ARG A 97 -2.83 6.35 1.77
C ARG A 97 -2.67 5.44 0.58
N GLN A 98 -2.70 4.14 0.85
CA GLN A 98 -2.63 3.14 -0.18
C GLN A 98 -3.62 2.03 0.15
N ARG A 99 -4.48 1.72 -0.81
CA ARG A 99 -5.35 0.55 -0.71
C ARG A 99 -4.64 -0.60 -1.42
N VAL A 100 -4.54 -1.72 -0.72
CA VAL A 100 -3.92 -2.93 -1.25
C VAL A 100 -5.01 -4.00 -1.31
N GLU A 101 -5.30 -4.50 -2.49
CA GLU A 101 -6.33 -5.51 -2.67
C GLU A 101 -5.71 -6.87 -2.97
N PHE A 102 -6.27 -7.89 -2.36
CA PHE A 102 -5.85 -9.28 -2.54
C PHE A 102 -6.98 -10.05 -3.21
N GLY A 103 -6.69 -10.65 -4.34
CA GLY A 103 -7.72 -11.36 -5.07
C GLY A 103 -7.12 -12.41 -6.00
N PHE A 104 -8.00 -13.11 -6.66
CA PHE A 104 -7.62 -14.18 -7.59
C PHE A 104 -8.14 -13.83 -8.97
N VAL A 105 -7.44 -14.34 -9.97
CA VAL A 105 -7.90 -14.24 -11.35
C VAL A 105 -8.19 -15.64 -11.86
N ASP A 106 -9.17 -15.74 -12.75
CA ASP A 106 -9.49 -16.98 -13.42
C ASP A 106 -8.42 -17.24 -14.48
N GLY A 107 -8.03 -18.47 -14.60
CA GLY A 107 -7.10 -18.72 -15.65
C GLY A 107 -6.23 -19.86 -15.53
#